data_4b7317095795b6b7d34ed0a3ce545b24
#
_entry.id   4b7317095795b6b7d34ed0a3ce545b24
#
_cell.length_a   1.000
_cell.length_b   1.000
_cell.length_c   1.000
_cell.angle_alpha   90.00
_cell.angle_beta   90.00
_cell.angle_gamma   90.00
#
_symmetry.space_group_name_H-M   'P 1'
#
loop_
_entity.id
_entity.type
_entity.pdbx_description
1 polymer ?
#
loop_
_entity_poly.entity_id
_entity_poly.type
_entity_poly.pdbx_seq_one_letter_code
_entity_poly.pdbx_strand_id
1 'polypeptide(L)'
;MSLARQLGLVLIPTALLLTVSVSNSQQQPGENADFSNAPRAEVDRPKPVYPLSERATRIHQLKPFQALVDAAPAGSILRPPPGQYAGPVILDKPLTIEGGGKVTIDAGDKGTVFILKADHVTLRGLHLTGSGASHDTDDSCLDVRGNYNVIEEVVADNCLFGIDLKQSNHNVLRANHVSSKPFELGVRGDGLRLWYSNHNLVEANEVVDSRDMVAWYSSDNVYRNNIGRRSRYSIHFMFANNNLVENNRFYDNAVGIYFMYVEGGAARNNVISHATGAAGMALGFKESSDIDIENNEIVYCAVGVGSDLSPFQPDTTIRFKGNRFAYNGIAIQLTSDLGGNLITDNLFEGNLNDVIQSGRGKGDLNQWHGNYFDTYVGFDRNGDGIGDTPHEEFAHADQIWMEIPAARFFKTSPVLELLDFLERLATFSSPELQLRDPAPRFTKPDRPAKVAQS
;
A
#
# COMPACT_ATOMS: atom_id res chain seq x y z
N MET A 1 53.32 -50.80 -15.84
CA MET A 1 52.54 -51.97 -16.26
C MET A 1 51.16 -51.77 -15.64
N SER A 2 50.16 -51.29 -16.43
CA SER A 2 49.18 -52.05 -17.20
C SER A 2 48.24 -52.80 -16.29
N LEU A 3 46.93 -52.53 -16.23
CA LEU A 3 45.78 -52.61 -17.13
C LEU A 3 44.57 -52.10 -16.33
N ALA A 4 43.77 -51.14 -16.76
CA ALA A 4 42.75 -51.17 -17.82
C ALA A 4 41.41 -51.88 -17.44
N ARG A 5 40.36 -51.04 -17.43
CA ARG A 5 39.02 -51.22 -17.97
C ARG A 5 38.00 -52.16 -17.29
N GLN A 6 36.92 -51.59 -16.84
CA GLN A 6 35.62 -51.89 -17.50
C GLN A 6 34.63 -50.76 -17.32
N LEU A 7 34.12 -50.26 -18.47
CA LEU A 7 33.05 -49.31 -18.63
C LEU A 7 31.68 -50.00 -18.37
N GLY A 8 30.89 -49.40 -17.55
CA GLY A 8 29.43 -49.65 -17.51
C GLY A 8 28.71 -48.41 -18.07
N LEU A 9 28.25 -48.51 -19.32
CA LEU A 9 27.34 -47.52 -19.91
C LEU A 9 25.99 -47.55 -19.17
N VAL A 10 25.64 -46.47 -18.53
CA VAL A 10 24.25 -46.18 -18.15
C VAL A 10 23.72 -45.12 -19.13
N LEU A 11 22.74 -45.53 -19.90
CA LEU A 11 21.98 -44.69 -20.81
C LEU A 11 21.23 -43.62 -20.00
N ILE A 12 21.63 -42.37 -20.18
CA ILE A 12 20.88 -41.18 -19.72
C ILE A 12 19.93 -40.80 -20.86
N PRO A 13 18.59 -40.74 -20.63
CA PRO A 13 17.69 -40.22 -21.65
C PRO A 13 17.94 -38.72 -21.83
N THR A 14 18.08 -38.31 -23.07
CA THR A 14 18.29 -36.97 -23.54
C THR A 14 17.14 -36.07 -23.06
N ALA A 15 17.34 -35.33 -22.01
CA ALA A 15 16.43 -34.26 -21.63
C ALA A 15 16.61 -33.10 -22.60
N LEU A 16 15.52 -32.71 -23.22
CA LEU A 16 15.40 -31.58 -24.14
C LEU A 16 15.74 -30.30 -23.36
N LEU A 17 16.93 -29.78 -23.51
CA LEU A 17 17.35 -28.48 -23.00
C LEU A 17 16.69 -27.40 -23.86
N LEU A 18 15.53 -26.91 -23.41
CA LEU A 18 15.02 -25.60 -23.84
C LEU A 18 15.93 -24.53 -23.22
N THR A 19 16.87 -24.03 -23.99
CA THR A 19 17.63 -22.83 -23.65
C THR A 19 16.69 -21.64 -23.73
N VAL A 20 16.08 -21.29 -22.62
CA VAL A 20 15.48 -19.98 -22.45
C VAL A 20 16.64 -19.02 -22.18
N SER A 21 16.98 -18.19 -23.15
CA SER A 21 17.87 -17.05 -22.94
C SER A 21 17.19 -16.06 -22.02
N VAL A 22 17.47 -16.16 -20.73
CA VAL A 22 17.11 -15.12 -19.77
C VAL A 22 18.06 -13.95 -20.02
N SER A 23 17.57 -12.92 -20.71
CA SER A 23 18.22 -11.62 -20.71
C SER A 23 18.12 -11.08 -19.28
N ASN A 24 19.26 -11.06 -18.59
CA ASN A 24 19.42 -10.47 -17.28
C ASN A 24 19.33 -8.93 -17.41
N SER A 25 18.13 -8.39 -17.56
CA SER A 25 17.86 -7.00 -17.25
C SER A 25 17.48 -6.96 -15.77
N GLN A 26 18.42 -6.60 -14.92
CA GLN A 26 18.10 -6.14 -13.56
C GLN A 26 17.28 -4.84 -13.69
N GLN A 27 16.00 -4.96 -14.00
CA GLN A 27 15.06 -3.89 -13.76
C GLN A 27 14.72 -3.90 -12.28
N GLN A 28 15.08 -2.82 -11.61
CA GLN A 28 14.65 -2.58 -10.23
C GLN A 28 13.11 -2.68 -10.18
N PRO A 29 12.53 -3.50 -9.32
CA PRO A 29 11.09 -3.55 -9.16
C PRO A 29 10.66 -2.30 -8.41
N GLY A 30 10.18 -1.30 -9.12
CA GLY A 30 9.72 -0.06 -8.48
C GLY A 30 9.32 1.04 -9.45
N GLU A 31 10.04 1.25 -10.54
CA GLU A 31 9.75 2.38 -11.40
C GLU A 31 8.92 2.07 -12.66
N ASN A 32 8.75 0.81 -13.04
CA ASN A 32 8.01 0.43 -14.26
C ASN A 32 7.20 -0.86 -14.11
N ALA A 33 6.51 -1.08 -12.99
CA ALA A 33 5.55 -2.15 -12.93
C ALA A 33 4.37 -1.78 -13.85
N ASP A 34 4.24 -2.48 -14.97
CA ASP A 34 3.11 -2.36 -15.88
C ASP A 34 1.85 -2.94 -15.21
N PHE A 35 1.05 -2.07 -14.62
CA PHE A 35 -0.24 -2.41 -14.02
C PHE A 35 -1.39 -2.49 -15.04
N SER A 36 -1.10 -2.44 -16.35
CA SER A 36 -2.12 -2.49 -17.40
C SER A 36 -2.96 -3.78 -17.38
N ASN A 37 -2.44 -4.84 -16.77
CA ASN A 37 -3.09 -6.14 -16.61
C ASN A 37 -3.68 -6.40 -15.22
N ALA A 38 -3.70 -5.43 -14.31
CA ALA A 38 -4.43 -5.60 -13.05
C ALA A 38 -5.91 -5.91 -13.37
N PRO A 39 -6.52 -6.94 -12.73
CA PRO A 39 -7.91 -7.28 -13.01
C PRO A 39 -8.76 -6.04 -12.79
N ARG A 40 -9.35 -5.54 -13.87
CA ARG A 40 -10.28 -4.42 -13.81
C ARG A 40 -11.53 -4.92 -13.12
N ALA A 41 -11.77 -4.48 -11.89
CA ALA A 41 -13.12 -4.54 -11.37
C ALA A 41 -13.99 -3.71 -12.36
N GLU A 42 -14.91 -4.37 -13.03
CA GLU A 42 -15.89 -3.71 -13.88
C GLU A 42 -16.87 -2.96 -12.96
N VAL A 43 -16.42 -1.83 -12.47
CA VAL A 43 -17.28 -0.89 -11.75
C VAL A 43 -17.93 -0.03 -12.79
N ASP A 44 -19.25 0.00 -12.77
CA ASP A 44 -20.08 0.90 -13.57
C ASP A 44 -19.64 2.35 -13.25
N ARG A 45 -18.66 2.86 -14.01
CA ARG A 45 -18.13 4.21 -13.82
C ARG A 45 -19.17 5.15 -14.38
N PRO A 46 -19.62 6.15 -13.62
CA PRO A 46 -20.40 7.22 -14.23
C PRO A 46 -19.56 7.79 -15.39
N LYS A 47 -20.05 7.61 -16.61
CA LYS A 47 -19.40 8.19 -17.79
C LYS A 47 -19.32 9.71 -17.56
N PRO A 48 -18.18 10.35 -17.89
CA PRO A 48 -18.11 11.81 -17.82
C PRO A 48 -19.29 12.37 -18.61
N VAL A 49 -20.09 13.17 -17.95
CA VAL A 49 -21.43 13.61 -18.45
C VAL A 49 -21.31 14.51 -19.68
N TYR A 50 -20.08 14.98 -20.02
CA TYR A 50 -19.84 15.85 -21.19
C TYR A 50 -18.49 15.59 -21.86
N PRO A 51 -18.38 15.70 -23.21
CA PRO A 51 -17.11 15.76 -23.90
C PRO A 51 -16.25 16.93 -23.38
N LEU A 52 -14.95 16.73 -23.27
CA LEU A 52 -13.99 17.74 -22.77
C LEU A 52 -14.11 19.11 -23.48
N SER A 53 -14.46 19.11 -24.78
CA SER A 53 -14.68 20.33 -25.57
C SER A 53 -15.90 21.14 -25.12
N GLU A 54 -16.97 20.51 -24.67
CA GLU A 54 -18.18 21.20 -24.18
C GLU A 54 -17.96 21.81 -22.80
N ARG A 55 -17.17 21.15 -21.96
CA ARG A 55 -16.82 21.65 -20.63
C ARG A 55 -16.00 22.93 -20.72
N ALA A 56 -14.98 22.98 -21.57
CA ALA A 56 -14.18 24.17 -21.81
C ALA A 56 -15.01 25.37 -22.30
N THR A 57 -16.00 25.14 -23.17
CA THR A 57 -16.90 26.19 -23.68
C THR A 57 -17.86 26.70 -22.61
N ARG A 58 -18.35 25.82 -21.74
CA ARG A 58 -19.29 26.15 -20.68
C ARG A 58 -18.70 27.06 -19.59
N ILE A 59 -17.41 26.88 -19.29
CA ILE A 59 -16.71 27.64 -18.21
C ILE A 59 -16.68 29.13 -18.50
N HIS A 60 -16.53 29.57 -19.75
CA HIS A 60 -16.53 30.98 -20.10
C HIS A 60 -17.87 31.69 -19.77
N GLN A 61 -18.91 30.92 -19.47
CA GLN A 61 -20.22 31.47 -19.07
C GLN A 61 -20.41 31.53 -17.55
N LEU A 62 -19.50 30.90 -16.77
CA LEU A 62 -19.57 30.90 -15.32
C LEU A 62 -18.97 32.17 -14.74
N LYS A 63 -19.51 32.61 -13.61
CA LYS A 63 -18.94 33.73 -12.84
C LYS A 63 -17.62 33.29 -12.20
N PRO A 64 -16.55 34.08 -12.28
CA PRO A 64 -15.29 33.77 -11.58
C PRO A 64 -15.50 33.73 -10.07
N PHE A 65 -15.07 32.64 -9.42
CA PHE A 65 -15.10 32.55 -7.96
C PHE A 65 -14.13 33.53 -7.31
N GLN A 66 -13.03 33.85 -8.00
CA GLN A 66 -12.03 34.82 -7.54
C GLN A 66 -12.65 36.16 -7.11
N ALA A 67 -13.63 36.63 -7.82
CA ALA A 67 -14.29 37.92 -7.48
C ALA A 67 -14.94 37.91 -6.09
N LEU A 68 -15.47 36.78 -5.64
CA LEU A 68 -16.00 36.63 -4.29
C LEU A 68 -14.89 36.61 -3.23
N VAL A 69 -13.79 35.95 -3.53
CA VAL A 69 -12.61 35.91 -2.67
C VAL A 69 -12.02 37.30 -2.52
N ASP A 70 -11.86 38.02 -3.61
CA ASP A 70 -11.28 39.39 -3.61
C ASP A 70 -12.12 40.38 -2.78
N ALA A 71 -13.43 40.28 -2.89
CA ALA A 71 -14.37 41.14 -2.16
C ALA A 71 -14.47 40.84 -0.66
N ALA A 72 -14.11 39.63 -0.23
CA ALA A 72 -14.23 39.21 1.17
C ALA A 72 -13.11 39.81 2.02
N PRO A 73 -13.37 40.46 3.17
CA PRO A 73 -12.34 40.92 4.09
C PRO A 73 -11.50 39.78 4.67
N ALA A 74 -10.21 40.00 4.89
CA ALA A 74 -9.36 39.04 5.58
C ALA A 74 -9.95 38.67 6.96
N GLY A 75 -9.89 37.36 7.31
CA GLY A 75 -10.42 36.83 8.57
C GLY A 75 -11.94 36.66 8.60
N SER A 76 -12.67 37.03 7.55
CA SER A 76 -14.12 36.91 7.49
C SER A 76 -14.56 35.49 7.08
N ILE A 77 -15.89 35.26 7.16
CA ILE A 77 -16.53 34.04 6.68
C ILE A 77 -17.24 34.36 5.37
N LEU A 78 -16.79 33.76 4.29
CA LEU A 78 -17.41 33.81 2.97
C LEU A 78 -18.39 32.63 2.82
N ARG A 79 -19.68 32.94 2.61
CA ARG A 79 -20.72 31.98 2.25
C ARG A 79 -21.20 32.26 0.84
N PRO A 80 -20.60 31.63 -0.17
CA PRO A 80 -20.97 31.86 -1.56
C PRO A 80 -22.40 31.41 -1.82
N PRO A 81 -23.13 32.09 -2.69
CA PRO A 81 -24.42 31.56 -3.17
C PRO A 81 -24.23 30.18 -3.82
N PRO A 82 -25.18 29.24 -3.63
CA PRO A 82 -25.15 27.96 -4.30
C PRO A 82 -25.02 28.11 -5.82
N GLY A 83 -24.16 27.29 -6.45
CA GLY A 83 -23.99 27.35 -7.90
C GLY A 83 -22.63 26.86 -8.38
N GLN A 84 -22.40 27.02 -9.67
CA GLN A 84 -21.16 26.71 -10.34
C GLN A 84 -20.39 27.99 -10.66
N TYR A 85 -19.10 27.96 -10.45
CA TYR A 85 -18.19 29.07 -10.63
C TYR A 85 -16.97 28.63 -11.46
N ALA A 86 -16.37 29.60 -12.18
CA ALA A 86 -15.12 29.38 -12.88
C ALA A 86 -13.92 29.53 -11.93
N GLY A 87 -12.98 28.57 -12.02
CA GLY A 87 -11.61 28.71 -11.54
C GLY A 87 -10.70 29.37 -12.60
N PRO A 88 -9.41 29.54 -12.34
CA PRO A 88 -8.74 29.22 -11.09
C PRO A 88 -9.06 30.19 -9.97
N VAL A 89 -8.80 29.76 -8.71
CA VAL A 89 -8.91 30.60 -7.52
C VAL A 89 -7.55 30.67 -6.83
N ILE A 90 -7.14 31.87 -6.43
CA ILE A 90 -5.95 32.09 -5.61
C ILE A 90 -6.39 32.75 -4.29
N LEU A 91 -6.11 32.08 -3.17
CA LEU A 91 -6.40 32.60 -1.84
C LEU A 91 -5.10 32.86 -1.08
N ASP A 92 -4.77 34.13 -0.90
CA ASP A 92 -3.53 34.61 -0.27
C ASP A 92 -3.77 35.37 1.05
N LYS A 93 -4.98 35.30 1.59
CA LYS A 93 -5.38 35.89 2.87
C LYS A 93 -6.15 34.92 3.74
N PRO A 94 -6.08 34.99 5.08
CA PRO A 94 -6.89 34.19 5.97
C PRO A 94 -8.38 34.36 5.68
N LEU A 95 -9.12 33.28 5.47
CA LEU A 95 -10.54 33.31 5.15
C LEU A 95 -11.18 31.97 5.52
N THR A 96 -12.41 32.00 6.01
CA THR A 96 -13.24 30.79 6.09
C THR A 96 -14.20 30.78 4.91
N ILE A 97 -14.17 29.72 4.09
CA ILE A 97 -15.11 29.55 2.97
C ILE A 97 -16.04 28.35 3.27
N GLU A 98 -17.33 28.63 3.38
CA GLU A 98 -18.36 27.62 3.67
C GLU A 98 -19.27 27.44 2.44
N GLY A 99 -19.02 26.39 1.64
CA GLY A 99 -19.79 26.08 0.43
C GLY A 99 -21.07 25.28 0.69
N GLY A 100 -21.15 24.63 1.87
CA GLY A 100 -22.31 23.83 2.27
C GLY A 100 -22.68 22.70 1.32
N GLY A 101 -21.72 22.15 0.59
CA GLY A 101 -21.92 21.08 -0.41
C GLY A 101 -22.65 21.53 -1.69
N LYS A 102 -22.83 22.85 -1.89
CA LYS A 102 -23.65 23.40 -2.99
C LYS A 102 -22.87 24.33 -3.92
N VAL A 103 -21.57 24.47 -3.69
CA VAL A 103 -20.68 25.36 -4.45
C VAL A 103 -19.66 24.51 -5.21
N THR A 104 -19.69 24.59 -6.53
CA THR A 104 -18.73 23.92 -7.42
C THR A 104 -17.81 24.95 -8.06
N ILE A 105 -16.51 24.71 -8.02
CA ILE A 105 -15.49 25.48 -8.73
C ILE A 105 -14.86 24.59 -9.78
N ASP A 106 -14.94 24.99 -11.03
CA ASP A 106 -14.48 24.22 -12.19
C ASP A 106 -13.41 25.01 -12.96
N ALA A 107 -12.26 24.40 -13.23
CA ALA A 107 -11.19 25.05 -13.97
C ALA A 107 -11.22 24.77 -15.48
N GLY A 108 -12.19 23.97 -15.98
CA GLY A 108 -12.34 23.72 -17.41
C GLY A 108 -11.25 22.89 -18.05
N ASP A 109 -10.73 21.96 -17.30
CA ASP A 109 -9.63 21.11 -17.69
C ASP A 109 -8.33 21.88 -18.00
N LYS A 110 -8.08 22.99 -17.27
CA LYS A 110 -6.87 23.80 -17.41
C LYS A 110 -6.27 24.19 -16.06
N GLY A 111 -5.00 23.84 -15.86
CA GLY A 111 -4.25 24.24 -14.68
C GLY A 111 -4.85 23.75 -13.36
N THR A 112 -4.48 24.41 -12.28
CA THR A 112 -4.97 24.10 -10.92
C THR A 112 -6.27 24.83 -10.63
N VAL A 113 -7.23 24.16 -10.01
CA VAL A 113 -8.57 24.73 -9.72
C VAL A 113 -8.51 25.75 -8.59
N PHE A 114 -7.82 25.42 -7.48
CA PHE A 114 -7.72 26.27 -6.31
C PHE A 114 -6.30 26.25 -5.74
N ILE A 115 -5.70 27.41 -5.54
CA ILE A 115 -4.36 27.60 -4.96
C ILE A 115 -4.50 28.32 -3.62
N LEU A 116 -4.22 27.62 -2.53
CA LEU A 116 -4.25 28.15 -1.16
C LEU A 116 -2.84 28.52 -0.70
N LYS A 117 -2.54 29.81 -0.61
CA LYS A 117 -1.23 30.33 -0.20
C LYS A 117 -1.21 30.84 1.24
N ALA A 118 -2.38 31.17 1.79
CA ALA A 118 -2.47 31.75 3.12
C ALA A 118 -2.47 30.69 4.22
N ASP A 119 -2.08 31.10 5.41
CA ASP A 119 -2.22 30.34 6.65
C ASP A 119 -3.59 30.59 7.29
N HIS A 120 -4.00 29.67 8.19
CA HIS A 120 -5.23 29.78 8.99
C HIS A 120 -6.51 29.94 8.17
N VAL A 121 -6.59 29.23 7.06
CA VAL A 121 -7.77 29.16 6.19
C VAL A 121 -8.61 27.96 6.55
N THR A 122 -9.93 28.10 6.47
CA THR A 122 -10.86 26.96 6.48
C THR A 122 -11.60 26.89 5.15
N LEU A 123 -11.48 25.75 4.46
CA LEU A 123 -12.27 25.39 3.28
C LEU A 123 -13.23 24.27 3.67
N ARG A 124 -14.53 24.52 3.59
CA ARG A 124 -15.54 23.53 3.98
C ARG A 124 -16.63 23.39 2.93
N GLY A 125 -16.95 22.13 2.59
CA GLY A 125 -18.11 21.80 1.76
C GLY A 125 -18.06 22.39 0.35
N LEU A 126 -16.88 22.40 -0.27
CA LEU A 126 -16.68 22.82 -1.66
C LEU A 126 -16.54 21.61 -2.58
N HIS A 127 -16.97 21.75 -3.82
CA HIS A 127 -16.67 20.80 -4.89
C HIS A 127 -15.67 21.48 -5.86
N LEU A 128 -14.46 20.90 -5.95
CA LEU A 128 -13.38 21.34 -6.83
C LEU A 128 -13.21 20.33 -7.94
N THR A 129 -13.23 20.74 -9.19
CA THR A 129 -13.24 19.82 -10.33
C THR A 129 -12.58 20.39 -11.58
N GLY A 130 -12.15 19.49 -12.47
CA GLY A 130 -11.70 19.88 -13.81
C GLY A 130 -10.36 20.57 -13.85
N SER A 131 -9.33 20.08 -13.13
CA SER A 131 -7.96 20.56 -13.33
C SER A 131 -7.45 20.24 -14.73
N GLY A 132 -6.36 20.84 -15.15
CA GLY A 132 -5.58 20.39 -16.30
C GLY A 132 -5.05 18.96 -16.12
N ALA A 133 -4.16 18.56 -17.03
CA ALA A 133 -3.59 17.22 -17.06
C ALA A 133 -2.05 17.23 -17.17
N SER A 134 -1.41 18.34 -16.82
CA SER A 134 0.03 18.49 -16.88
C SER A 134 0.70 18.04 -15.58
N HIS A 135 1.56 17.03 -15.68
CA HIS A 135 2.44 16.63 -14.58
C HIS A 135 3.56 17.65 -14.34
N ASP A 136 3.96 18.42 -15.34
CA ASP A 136 5.04 19.43 -15.20
C ASP A 136 4.61 20.61 -14.32
N THR A 137 3.33 20.92 -14.29
CA THR A 137 2.74 22.00 -13.49
C THR A 137 1.97 21.51 -12.28
N ASP A 138 1.92 20.18 -12.07
CA ASP A 138 1.16 19.53 -11.00
C ASP A 138 -0.30 19.99 -10.94
N ASP A 139 -1.02 19.95 -12.07
CA ASP A 139 -2.38 20.43 -12.17
C ASP A 139 -3.31 19.76 -11.16
N SER A 140 -3.73 20.48 -10.13
CA SER A 140 -4.41 19.94 -8.95
C SER A 140 -5.84 20.48 -8.81
N CYS A 141 -6.71 19.74 -8.09
CA CYS A 141 -7.95 20.32 -7.57
C CYS A 141 -7.63 21.40 -6.52
N LEU A 142 -6.74 21.09 -5.60
CA LEU A 142 -6.33 21.98 -4.53
C LEU A 142 -4.81 21.90 -4.32
N ASP A 143 -4.10 23.01 -4.54
CA ASP A 143 -2.68 23.20 -4.22
C ASP A 143 -2.58 24.01 -2.92
N VAL A 144 -2.03 23.40 -1.85
CA VAL A 144 -1.94 24.00 -0.51
C VAL A 144 -0.48 24.33 -0.20
N ARG A 145 -0.20 25.60 0.05
CA ARG A 145 1.14 26.10 0.41
C ARG A 145 1.18 26.81 1.75
N GLY A 146 0.02 27.12 2.32
CA GLY A 146 -0.10 27.71 3.65
C GLY A 146 -0.13 26.65 4.76
N ASN A 147 0.04 27.08 6.00
CA ASN A 147 0.07 26.24 7.19
C ASN A 147 -1.17 26.46 8.06
N TYR A 148 -1.43 25.54 8.98
CA TYR A 148 -2.53 25.64 9.96
C TYR A 148 -3.91 25.77 9.30
N ASN A 149 -4.10 25.18 8.11
CA ASN A 149 -5.36 25.25 7.39
C ASN A 149 -6.24 24.03 7.73
N VAL A 150 -7.54 24.20 7.60
CA VAL A 150 -8.54 23.14 7.72
C VAL A 150 -9.25 22.97 6.37
N ILE A 151 -9.14 21.78 5.80
CA ILE A 151 -9.75 21.40 4.52
C ILE A 151 -10.68 20.23 4.84
N GLU A 152 -11.99 20.52 4.85
CA GLU A 152 -12.96 19.52 5.29
C GLU A 152 -14.20 19.48 4.42
N GLU A 153 -14.77 18.28 4.28
CA GLU A 153 -15.97 18.03 3.47
C GLU A 153 -15.81 18.53 2.01
N VAL A 154 -14.60 18.54 1.49
CA VAL A 154 -14.30 18.92 0.10
C VAL A 154 -14.42 17.69 -0.79
N VAL A 155 -15.14 17.84 -1.91
CA VAL A 155 -15.12 16.89 -3.01
C VAL A 155 -14.10 17.40 -4.03
N ALA A 156 -13.07 16.60 -4.30
CA ALA A 156 -12.05 16.89 -5.31
C ALA A 156 -12.06 15.76 -6.35
N ASP A 157 -12.63 16.01 -7.52
CA ASP A 157 -12.78 15.00 -8.55
C ASP A 157 -12.34 15.48 -9.94
N ASN A 158 -12.15 14.53 -10.85
CA ASN A 158 -11.72 14.84 -12.22
C ASN A 158 -10.53 15.81 -12.30
N CYS A 159 -9.59 15.66 -11.38
CA CYS A 159 -8.32 16.39 -11.36
C CYS A 159 -7.15 15.44 -11.59
N LEU A 160 -6.05 15.94 -12.13
CA LEU A 160 -4.85 15.12 -12.26
C LEU A 160 -4.34 14.79 -10.85
N PHE A 161 -4.02 15.80 -10.05
CA PHE A 161 -3.79 15.64 -8.61
C PHE A 161 -5.02 16.12 -7.82
N GLY A 162 -5.36 15.41 -6.75
CA GLY A 162 -6.50 15.79 -5.92
C GLY A 162 -6.15 16.95 -4.99
N ILE A 163 -5.72 16.68 -3.77
CA ILE A 163 -5.25 17.67 -2.79
C ILE A 163 -3.73 17.52 -2.64
N ASP A 164 -3.01 18.57 -2.94
CA ASP A 164 -1.55 18.59 -3.00
C ASP A 164 -0.97 19.62 -2.02
N LEU A 165 -0.31 19.14 -0.96
CA LEU A 165 0.37 19.96 0.04
C LEU A 165 1.84 20.10 -0.35
N LYS A 166 2.31 21.36 -0.48
CA LYS A 166 3.70 21.65 -0.85
C LYS A 166 4.34 22.55 0.21
N GLN A 167 5.27 21.98 0.99
CA GLN A 167 5.94 22.68 2.11
C GLN A 167 4.93 23.29 3.09
N SER A 168 3.87 22.51 3.39
CA SER A 168 2.66 22.97 4.06
C SER A 168 2.42 22.10 5.29
N ASN A 169 2.49 22.70 6.48
CA ASN A 169 2.56 21.98 7.74
C ASN A 169 1.36 22.30 8.64
N HIS A 170 1.11 21.42 9.62
CA HIS A 170 0.08 21.60 10.64
C HIS A 170 -1.34 21.77 10.08
N ASN A 171 -1.63 21.21 8.92
CA ASN A 171 -2.96 21.27 8.32
C ASN A 171 -3.82 20.06 8.75
N VAL A 172 -5.12 20.25 8.68
CA VAL A 172 -6.11 19.20 8.89
C VAL A 172 -6.88 18.96 7.59
N LEU A 173 -6.76 17.74 7.05
CA LEU A 173 -7.54 17.27 5.91
C LEU A 173 -8.55 16.27 6.44
N ARG A 174 -9.82 16.63 6.49
CA ARG A 174 -10.85 15.82 7.15
C ARG A 174 -12.09 15.62 6.30
N ALA A 175 -12.60 14.38 6.27
CA ALA A 175 -13.85 14.02 5.63
C ALA A 175 -13.94 14.48 4.15
N ASN A 176 -12.82 14.50 3.44
CA ASN A 176 -12.77 14.85 2.03
C ASN A 176 -13.01 13.60 1.17
N HIS A 177 -13.61 13.79 0.01
CA HIS A 177 -13.74 12.75 -1.02
C HIS A 177 -12.87 13.12 -2.22
N VAL A 178 -11.90 12.27 -2.54
CA VAL A 178 -10.89 12.58 -3.56
C VAL A 178 -10.82 11.47 -4.61
N SER A 179 -10.91 11.86 -5.88
CA SER A 179 -10.69 10.97 -7.00
C SER A 179 -9.95 11.66 -8.16
N SER A 180 -9.14 10.90 -8.88
CA SER A 180 -8.38 11.45 -10.02
C SER A 180 -9.18 11.43 -11.32
N LYS A 181 -8.61 12.03 -12.38
CA LYS A 181 -9.11 11.88 -13.77
C LYS A 181 -9.17 10.39 -14.14
N PRO A 182 -10.14 9.98 -14.98
CA PRO A 182 -10.32 8.57 -15.37
C PRO A 182 -9.26 8.12 -16.39
N PHE A 183 -8.01 8.41 -16.13
CA PHE A 183 -6.87 7.94 -16.91
C PHE A 183 -6.47 6.52 -16.51
N GLU A 184 -5.64 5.87 -17.31
CA GLU A 184 -4.97 4.63 -16.92
C GLU A 184 -4.16 4.85 -15.63
N LEU A 185 -4.08 3.83 -14.77
CA LEU A 185 -3.53 3.94 -13.43
C LEU A 185 -2.11 4.53 -13.39
N GLY A 186 -1.26 4.15 -14.34
CA GLY A 186 0.12 4.61 -14.42
C GLY A 186 0.30 6.10 -14.72
N VAL A 187 -0.70 6.74 -15.34
CA VAL A 187 -0.67 8.16 -15.72
C VAL A 187 -1.62 9.04 -14.90
N ARG A 188 -2.33 8.47 -13.94
CA ARG A 188 -3.08 9.25 -12.95
C ARG A 188 -2.12 10.01 -12.06
N GLY A 189 -2.58 11.13 -11.53
CA GLY A 189 -1.91 11.81 -10.43
C GLY A 189 -2.33 11.26 -9.07
N ASP A 190 -1.65 11.70 -8.04
CA ASP A 190 -1.94 11.29 -6.68
C ASP A 190 -3.24 11.92 -6.17
N GLY A 191 -4.02 11.15 -5.41
CA GLY A 191 -5.24 11.67 -4.79
C GLY A 191 -4.91 12.66 -3.67
N LEU A 192 -4.06 12.26 -2.74
CA LEU A 192 -3.50 13.12 -1.71
C LEU A 192 -1.97 13.07 -1.81
N ARG A 193 -1.33 14.23 -1.89
CA ARG A 193 0.13 14.32 -1.92
C ARG A 193 0.63 15.29 -0.85
N LEU A 194 1.60 14.84 -0.06
CA LEU A 194 2.35 15.65 0.89
C LEU A 194 3.80 15.69 0.41
N TRP A 195 4.28 16.88 0.06
CA TRP A 195 5.66 17.12 -0.35
C TRP A 195 6.33 18.09 0.63
N TYR A 196 7.36 17.60 1.34
CA TYR A 196 8.01 18.36 2.43
C TYR A 196 6.99 18.97 3.41
N SER A 197 5.95 18.21 3.76
CA SER A 197 4.80 18.67 4.53
C SER A 197 4.63 17.80 5.78
N ASN A 198 4.91 18.39 6.95
CA ASN A 198 5.03 17.70 8.22
C ASN A 198 3.90 18.06 9.18
N HIS A 199 3.69 17.22 10.20
CA HIS A 199 2.74 17.47 11.29
C HIS A 199 1.30 17.72 10.82
N ASN A 200 0.88 17.09 9.72
CA ASN A 200 -0.47 17.19 9.20
C ASN A 200 -1.34 16.06 9.72
N LEU A 201 -2.63 16.32 9.87
CA LEU A 201 -3.65 15.32 10.17
C LEU A 201 -4.48 15.04 8.92
N VAL A 202 -4.43 13.79 8.44
CA VAL A 202 -5.23 13.26 7.33
C VAL A 202 -6.25 12.28 7.91
N GLU A 203 -7.50 12.72 8.10
CA GLU A 203 -8.48 11.99 8.89
C GLU A 203 -9.81 11.82 8.18
N ALA A 204 -10.37 10.62 8.24
CA ALA A 204 -11.71 10.30 7.73
C ALA A 204 -11.92 10.67 6.24
N ASN A 205 -10.86 10.70 5.44
CA ASN A 205 -10.98 10.97 4.01
C ASN A 205 -11.27 9.67 3.25
N GLU A 206 -11.96 9.79 2.12
CA GLU A 206 -12.12 8.73 1.14
C GLU A 206 -11.32 9.09 -0.12
N VAL A 207 -10.29 8.27 -0.44
CA VAL A 207 -9.45 8.43 -1.63
C VAL A 207 -9.65 7.24 -2.54
N VAL A 208 -10.17 7.50 -3.74
CA VAL A 208 -10.59 6.44 -4.66
C VAL A 208 -10.12 6.73 -6.07
N ASP A 209 -9.91 5.67 -6.85
CA ASP A 209 -9.60 5.79 -8.28
C ASP A 209 -8.47 6.79 -8.58
N SER A 210 -7.46 6.86 -7.70
CA SER A 210 -6.28 7.71 -7.85
C SER A 210 -5.02 6.86 -8.07
N ARG A 211 -3.88 7.51 -8.30
CA ARG A 211 -2.63 6.77 -8.33
C ARG A 211 -2.23 6.39 -6.91
N ASP A 212 -1.95 7.37 -6.07
CA ASP A 212 -1.47 7.13 -4.71
C ASP A 212 -2.07 8.14 -3.71
N MET A 213 -2.03 7.78 -2.43
CA MET A 213 -1.88 8.73 -1.34
C MET A 213 -0.39 8.71 -0.96
N VAL A 214 0.34 9.80 -1.14
CA VAL A 214 1.79 9.80 -1.01
C VAL A 214 2.31 10.84 -0.01
N ALA A 215 3.28 10.45 0.80
CA ALA A 215 4.07 11.34 1.64
C ALA A 215 5.53 11.28 1.17
N TRP A 216 6.02 12.36 0.60
CA TRP A 216 7.38 12.48 0.08
C TRP A 216 8.15 13.50 0.90
N TYR A 217 9.24 13.07 1.56
CA TYR A 217 10.00 13.90 2.51
C TYR A 217 9.10 14.58 3.57
N SER A 218 8.07 13.84 4.02
CA SER A 218 6.98 14.37 4.86
C SER A 218 6.81 13.51 6.10
N SER A 219 7.27 14.00 7.23
CA SER A 219 7.37 13.26 8.48
C SER A 219 6.35 13.71 9.52
N ASP A 220 6.18 12.92 10.58
CA ASP A 220 5.36 13.24 11.75
C ASP A 220 3.88 13.54 11.42
N ASN A 221 3.36 12.96 10.33
CA ASN A 221 1.95 13.08 9.96
C ASN A 221 1.13 11.92 10.53
N VAL A 222 -0.15 12.16 10.74
CA VAL A 222 -1.11 11.16 11.21
C VAL A 222 -2.16 10.89 10.11
N TYR A 223 -2.28 9.64 9.72
CA TYR A 223 -3.29 9.15 8.78
C TYR A 223 -4.25 8.23 9.53
N ARG A 224 -5.48 8.66 9.80
CA ARG A 224 -6.41 7.85 10.57
C ARG A 224 -7.83 7.85 10.03
N ASN A 225 -8.50 6.71 10.20
CA ASN A 225 -9.90 6.52 9.80
C ASN A 225 -10.16 6.78 8.30
N ASN A 226 -9.14 6.72 7.45
CA ASN A 226 -9.30 6.95 6.01
C ASN A 226 -9.75 5.67 5.30
N ILE A 227 -10.37 5.84 4.16
CA ILE A 227 -10.72 4.78 3.21
C ILE A 227 -9.91 5.02 1.92
N GLY A 228 -9.16 4.00 1.48
CA GLY A 228 -8.43 4.01 0.21
C GLY A 228 -8.79 2.81 -0.64
N ARG A 229 -9.18 3.03 -1.89
CA ARG A 229 -9.56 1.92 -2.78
C ARG A 229 -9.33 2.21 -4.26
N ARG A 230 -9.05 1.14 -5.01
CA ARG A 230 -8.80 1.15 -6.47
C ARG A 230 -7.72 2.13 -6.87
N SER A 231 -6.66 2.16 -6.06
CA SER A 231 -5.46 2.96 -6.28
C SER A 231 -4.23 2.04 -6.43
N ARG A 232 -3.11 2.60 -6.85
CA ARG A 232 -1.85 1.86 -6.90
C ARG A 232 -1.34 1.61 -5.47
N TYR A 233 -1.14 2.67 -4.69
CA TYR A 233 -0.84 2.58 -3.26
C TYR A 233 -1.93 3.29 -2.45
N SER A 234 -2.44 2.62 -1.41
CA SER A 234 -3.30 3.33 -0.45
C SER A 234 -2.53 4.40 0.28
N ILE A 235 -1.31 4.08 0.76
CA ILE A 235 -0.35 5.08 1.25
C ILE A 235 1.05 4.66 0.82
N HIS A 236 1.82 5.60 0.27
CA HIS A 236 3.22 5.45 -0.10
C HIS A 236 4.07 6.46 0.66
N PHE A 237 4.88 5.98 1.58
CA PHE A 237 5.89 6.77 2.28
C PHE A 237 7.22 6.67 1.55
N MET A 238 7.85 7.80 1.26
CA MET A 238 9.16 7.86 0.64
C MET A 238 10.03 8.93 1.32
N PHE A 239 11.09 8.49 2.01
CA PHE A 239 11.92 9.36 2.88
C PHE A 239 11.06 10.13 3.90
N ALA A 240 10.08 9.47 4.51
CA ALA A 240 9.02 10.09 5.29
C ALA A 240 8.91 9.38 6.65
N ASN A 241 9.63 9.87 7.65
CA ASN A 241 9.84 9.21 8.94
C ASN A 241 8.70 9.51 9.94
N ASN A 242 8.57 8.65 10.95
CA ASN A 242 7.69 8.85 12.11
C ASN A 242 6.22 9.10 11.79
N ASN A 243 5.72 8.63 10.66
CA ASN A 243 4.30 8.74 10.34
C ASN A 243 3.49 7.65 11.06
N LEU A 244 2.29 8.02 11.51
CA LEU A 244 1.33 7.11 12.14
C LEU A 244 0.17 6.83 11.19
N VAL A 245 -0.09 5.54 10.91
CA VAL A 245 -1.21 5.07 10.10
C VAL A 245 -2.11 4.21 10.96
N GLU A 246 -3.30 4.70 11.35
CA GLU A 246 -4.15 3.98 12.30
C GLU A 246 -5.63 3.94 11.92
N ASN A 247 -6.26 2.80 12.16
CA ASN A 247 -7.70 2.60 11.97
C ASN A 247 -8.20 2.86 10.54
N ASN A 248 -7.34 2.75 9.53
CA ASN A 248 -7.72 2.94 8.14
C ASN A 248 -8.27 1.64 7.52
N ARG A 249 -9.00 1.78 6.42
CA ARG A 249 -9.52 0.67 5.62
C ARG A 249 -9.04 0.82 4.18
N PHE A 250 -8.19 -0.11 3.75
CA PHE A 250 -7.59 -0.14 2.41
C PHE A 250 -7.98 -1.43 1.71
N TYR A 251 -8.67 -1.32 0.59
CA TYR A 251 -9.13 -2.49 -0.14
C TYR A 251 -9.15 -2.27 -1.66
N ASP A 252 -8.97 -3.35 -2.41
CA ASP A 252 -8.92 -3.35 -3.87
C ASP A 252 -7.83 -2.42 -4.45
N ASN A 253 -6.70 -2.28 -3.74
CA ASN A 253 -5.55 -1.54 -4.23
C ASN A 253 -4.47 -2.51 -4.74
N ALA A 254 -3.56 -2.05 -5.59
CA ALA A 254 -2.42 -2.89 -5.95
C ALA A 254 -1.52 -3.09 -4.73
N VAL A 255 -1.28 -2.05 -3.93
CA VAL A 255 -0.52 -2.12 -2.68
C VAL A 255 -1.28 -1.37 -1.58
N GLY A 256 -1.28 -1.90 -0.37
CA GLY A 256 -1.84 -1.24 0.79
C GLY A 256 -0.95 -0.09 1.27
N ILE A 257 -0.05 -0.35 2.22
CA ILE A 257 0.87 0.65 2.74
C ILE A 257 2.29 0.27 2.31
N TYR A 258 3.04 1.22 1.77
CA TYR A 258 4.43 1.01 1.37
C TYR A 258 5.37 1.98 2.09
N PHE A 259 6.35 1.43 2.79
CA PHE A 259 7.42 2.16 3.46
C PHE A 259 8.69 2.04 2.63
N MET A 260 9.18 3.15 2.07
CA MET A 260 10.38 3.21 1.24
C MET A 260 11.36 4.22 1.82
N TYR A 261 12.52 3.74 2.24
CA TYR A 261 13.58 4.56 2.86
C TYR A 261 13.06 5.32 4.10
N VAL A 262 12.33 4.59 4.97
CA VAL A 262 11.66 5.16 6.15
C VAL A 262 12.36 4.66 7.42
N GLU A 263 12.62 5.56 8.33
CA GLU A 263 13.11 5.28 9.68
C GLU A 263 12.09 5.74 10.72
N GLY A 264 11.60 4.81 11.51
CA GLY A 264 10.54 5.07 12.49
C GLY A 264 9.14 5.22 11.87
N GLY A 265 8.14 4.91 12.66
CA GLY A 265 6.73 5.03 12.30
C GLY A 265 5.90 3.85 12.76
N ALA A 266 4.60 3.92 12.51
CA ALA A 266 3.71 2.83 12.91
C ALA A 266 2.50 2.66 11.98
N ALA A 267 2.07 1.40 11.80
CA ALA A 267 0.78 1.05 11.22
C ALA A 267 -0.01 0.21 12.22
N ARG A 268 -1.14 0.74 12.72
CA ARG A 268 -1.89 0.12 13.81
C ARG A 268 -3.38 0.01 13.48
N ASN A 269 -3.97 -1.13 13.83
CA ASN A 269 -5.42 -1.35 13.72
C ASN A 269 -6.00 -1.12 12.31
N ASN A 270 -5.20 -1.19 11.26
CA ASN A 270 -5.71 -1.04 9.90
C ASN A 270 -6.32 -2.36 9.40
N VAL A 271 -7.25 -2.24 8.46
CA VAL A 271 -7.76 -3.35 7.68
C VAL A 271 -7.26 -3.18 6.24
N ILE A 272 -6.50 -4.16 5.76
CA ILE A 272 -5.96 -4.16 4.40
C ILE A 272 -6.40 -5.46 3.73
N SER A 273 -7.12 -5.33 2.62
CA SER A 273 -7.65 -6.50 1.95
C SER A 273 -7.63 -6.37 0.43
N HIS A 274 -7.61 -7.54 -0.24
CA HIS A 274 -7.69 -7.65 -1.69
C HIS A 274 -6.60 -6.83 -2.43
N ALA A 275 -5.41 -6.73 -1.84
CA ALA A 275 -4.23 -6.27 -2.55
C ALA A 275 -3.74 -7.41 -3.46
N THR A 276 -4.16 -7.37 -4.72
CA THR A 276 -4.00 -8.47 -5.69
C THR A 276 -3.25 -8.03 -6.94
N GLY A 277 -2.89 -9.00 -7.77
CA GLY A 277 -2.09 -8.74 -8.97
C GLY A 277 -0.61 -9.08 -8.78
N ALA A 278 0.21 -8.82 -9.79
CA ALA A 278 1.62 -9.20 -9.79
C ALA A 278 2.47 -8.52 -8.71
N ALA A 279 2.10 -7.29 -8.33
CA ALA A 279 2.73 -6.53 -7.24
C ALA A 279 1.82 -6.44 -6.00
N GLY A 280 0.79 -7.31 -5.91
CA GLY A 280 -0.21 -7.26 -4.86
C GLY A 280 0.38 -7.54 -3.48
N MET A 281 0.48 -6.50 -2.62
CA MET A 281 0.91 -6.67 -1.24
C MET A 281 0.17 -5.72 -0.29
N ALA A 282 -0.11 -6.20 0.92
CA ALA A 282 -0.76 -5.34 1.91
C ALA A 282 0.22 -4.35 2.54
N LEU A 283 1.37 -4.82 2.96
CA LEU A 283 2.45 -4.01 3.53
C LEU A 283 3.74 -4.25 2.76
N GLY A 284 4.39 -3.20 2.32
CA GLY A 284 5.69 -3.27 1.66
C GLY A 284 6.75 -2.47 2.41
N PHE A 285 7.96 -3.02 2.48
CA PHE A 285 9.12 -2.37 3.09
C PHE A 285 10.30 -2.42 2.12
N LYS A 286 10.95 -1.29 1.92
CA LYS A 286 12.20 -1.20 1.18
C LYS A 286 13.18 -0.30 1.93
N GLU A 287 14.31 -0.89 2.34
CA GLU A 287 15.37 -0.19 3.06
C GLU A 287 14.83 0.68 4.21
N SER A 288 13.92 0.09 5.01
CA SER A 288 13.22 0.78 6.08
C SER A 288 13.54 0.15 7.44
N SER A 289 13.41 0.90 8.53
CA SER A 289 13.83 0.51 9.88
C SER A 289 12.93 1.06 10.96
N ASP A 290 12.92 0.42 12.15
CA ASP A 290 12.23 0.87 13.37
C ASP A 290 10.73 1.19 13.20
N ILE A 291 10.01 0.27 12.55
CA ILE A 291 8.57 0.43 12.28
C ILE A 291 7.76 -0.56 13.12
N ASP A 292 6.71 -0.07 13.76
CA ASP A 292 5.74 -0.87 14.52
C ASP A 292 4.51 -1.21 13.67
N ILE A 293 4.26 -2.49 13.48
CA ILE A 293 3.10 -3.03 12.75
C ILE A 293 2.23 -3.80 13.73
N GLU A 294 1.15 -3.18 14.22
CA GLU A 294 0.41 -3.71 15.36
C GLU A 294 -1.08 -3.87 15.08
N ASN A 295 -1.62 -5.02 15.43
CA ASN A 295 -3.07 -5.29 15.43
C ASN A 295 -3.76 -5.01 14.08
N ASN A 296 -3.05 -5.12 12.96
CA ASN A 296 -3.66 -4.97 11.64
C ASN A 296 -4.34 -6.27 11.22
N GLU A 297 -5.37 -6.14 10.40
CA GLU A 297 -6.03 -7.25 9.72
C GLU A 297 -5.65 -7.23 8.24
N ILE A 298 -4.93 -8.25 7.79
CA ILE A 298 -4.35 -8.39 6.46
C ILE A 298 -4.93 -9.65 5.83
N VAL A 299 -5.84 -9.48 4.87
CA VAL A 299 -6.63 -10.62 4.39
C VAL A 299 -6.84 -10.58 2.88
N TYR A 300 -6.86 -11.76 2.26
CA TYR A 300 -7.12 -11.96 0.83
C TYR A 300 -6.15 -11.18 -0.08
N CYS A 301 -4.91 -11.00 0.34
CA CYS A 301 -3.86 -10.34 -0.44
C CYS A 301 -2.97 -11.38 -1.15
N ALA A 302 -2.35 -11.00 -2.27
CA ALA A 302 -1.37 -11.87 -2.90
C ALA A 302 -0.17 -12.08 -1.96
N VAL A 303 0.31 -10.99 -1.35
CA VAL A 303 1.34 -11.00 -0.30
C VAL A 303 0.86 -10.12 0.86
N GLY A 304 0.89 -10.64 2.08
CA GLY A 304 0.56 -9.85 3.28
C GLY A 304 1.65 -8.83 3.60
N VAL A 305 2.88 -9.29 3.75
CA VAL A 305 4.06 -8.44 3.96
C VAL A 305 5.12 -8.79 2.93
N GLY A 306 5.61 -7.81 2.19
CA GLY A 306 6.80 -7.91 1.35
C GLY A 306 7.91 -7.03 1.94
N SER A 307 9.02 -7.65 2.38
CA SER A 307 10.13 -6.92 2.98
C SER A 307 11.40 -7.11 2.15
N ASP A 308 11.92 -5.99 1.63
CA ASP A 308 13.17 -5.93 0.87
C ASP A 308 14.19 -5.08 1.64
N LEU A 309 15.35 -5.69 1.97
CA LEU A 309 16.44 -5.08 2.74
C LEU A 309 15.94 -4.31 4.00
N SER A 310 15.02 -4.94 4.73
CA SER A 310 14.44 -4.30 5.93
C SER A 310 14.35 -5.30 7.10
N PRO A 311 14.73 -4.91 8.34
CA PRO A 311 15.25 -3.59 8.73
C PRO A 311 16.61 -3.31 8.08
N PHE A 312 16.85 -2.06 7.63
CA PHE A 312 18.03 -1.70 6.84
C PHE A 312 19.20 -1.19 7.70
N GLN A 313 18.91 -0.35 8.68
CA GLN A 313 19.94 0.21 9.55
C GLN A 313 20.40 -0.82 10.58
N PRO A 314 21.69 -0.87 10.92
CA PRO A 314 22.20 -1.73 11.98
C PRO A 314 21.48 -1.49 13.32
N ASP A 315 21.28 -2.55 14.08
CA ASP A 315 20.67 -2.53 15.44
C ASP A 315 19.24 -1.97 15.49
N THR A 316 18.53 -2.00 14.35
CA THR A 316 17.12 -1.61 14.24
C THR A 316 16.20 -2.82 14.09
N THR A 317 14.91 -2.62 14.29
CA THR A 317 13.92 -3.70 14.29
C THR A 317 12.61 -3.27 13.64
N ILE A 318 12.03 -4.10 12.79
CA ILE A 318 10.62 -3.98 12.42
C ILE A 318 9.83 -4.96 13.29
N ARG A 319 8.79 -4.46 13.97
CA ARG A 319 8.01 -5.23 14.95
C ARG A 319 6.63 -5.54 14.40
N PHE A 320 6.36 -6.81 14.18
CA PHE A 320 5.03 -7.30 13.80
C PHE A 320 4.37 -7.92 15.01
N LYS A 321 3.42 -7.22 15.63
CA LYS A 321 2.78 -7.67 16.85
C LYS A 321 1.26 -7.70 16.73
N GLY A 322 0.70 -8.85 17.07
CA GLY A 322 -0.73 -8.95 17.19
C GLY A 322 -1.50 -8.79 15.86
N ASN A 323 -0.88 -8.96 14.72
CA ASN A 323 -1.56 -8.87 13.43
C ASN A 323 -2.31 -10.17 13.09
N ARG A 324 -3.32 -10.08 12.25
CA ARG A 324 -3.99 -11.21 11.64
C ARG A 324 -3.63 -11.28 10.17
N PHE A 325 -2.96 -12.34 9.77
CA PHE A 325 -2.67 -12.68 8.38
C PHE A 325 -3.57 -13.85 7.98
N ALA A 326 -4.58 -13.60 7.15
CA ALA A 326 -5.51 -14.65 6.81
C ALA A 326 -5.86 -14.72 5.32
N TYR A 327 -5.88 -15.94 4.79
CA TYR A 327 -6.28 -16.23 3.41
C TYR A 327 -5.44 -15.49 2.37
N ASN A 328 -4.18 -15.23 2.66
CA ASN A 328 -3.24 -14.61 1.73
C ASN A 328 -2.52 -15.69 0.90
N GLY A 329 -2.00 -15.30 -0.25
CA GLY A 329 -1.10 -16.17 -0.98
C GLY A 329 0.18 -16.44 -0.19
N ILE A 330 0.80 -15.39 0.33
CA ILE A 330 1.95 -15.45 1.25
C ILE A 330 1.65 -14.48 2.39
N ALA A 331 1.76 -14.91 3.65
CA ALA A 331 1.53 -13.99 4.76
C ALA A 331 2.74 -13.06 4.94
N ILE A 332 3.96 -13.57 5.00
CA ILE A 332 5.18 -12.77 5.11
C ILE A 332 6.22 -13.26 4.12
N GLN A 333 6.68 -12.37 3.25
CA GLN A 333 7.77 -12.60 2.30
C GLN A 333 8.96 -11.73 2.67
N LEU A 334 10.09 -12.37 3.00
CA LEU A 334 11.36 -11.72 3.32
C LEU A 334 12.34 -11.99 2.18
N THR A 335 12.82 -10.95 1.49
CA THR A 335 13.67 -11.09 0.30
C THR A 335 15.12 -10.70 0.53
N SER A 336 15.56 -10.65 1.77
CA SER A 336 16.88 -10.17 2.17
C SER A 336 17.56 -11.15 3.12
N ASP A 337 18.88 -11.17 3.09
CA ASP A 337 19.72 -11.86 4.06
C ASP A 337 19.81 -11.12 5.41
N LEU A 338 19.19 -9.95 5.52
CA LEU A 338 19.11 -9.17 6.76
C LEU A 338 18.04 -9.76 7.66
N GLY A 339 18.39 -9.99 8.89
CA GLY A 339 17.46 -10.35 9.96
C GLY A 339 17.04 -9.13 10.79
N GLY A 340 16.56 -9.39 12.00
CA GLY A 340 16.23 -8.34 12.96
C GLY A 340 14.75 -7.99 13.02
N ASN A 341 13.88 -8.70 12.31
CA ASN A 341 12.43 -8.58 12.50
C ASN A 341 12.00 -9.31 13.76
N LEU A 342 11.07 -8.74 14.49
CA LEU A 342 10.42 -9.33 15.66
C LEU A 342 8.95 -9.61 15.34
N ILE A 343 8.58 -10.89 15.28
CA ILE A 343 7.24 -11.35 14.88
C ILE A 343 6.59 -12.05 16.08
N THR A 344 5.69 -11.34 16.78
CA THR A 344 5.12 -11.82 18.04
C THR A 344 3.61 -11.74 18.11
N ASP A 345 2.99 -12.73 18.75
CA ASP A 345 1.54 -12.74 19.01
C ASP A 345 0.64 -12.58 17.78
N ASN A 346 1.14 -12.87 16.58
CA ASN A 346 0.34 -12.79 15.34
C ASN A 346 -0.50 -14.05 15.14
N LEU A 347 -1.52 -13.92 14.32
CA LEU A 347 -2.42 -14.99 13.92
C LEU A 347 -2.24 -15.27 12.41
N PHE A 348 -1.80 -16.47 12.08
CA PHE A 348 -1.68 -16.98 10.71
C PHE A 348 -2.78 -18.01 10.47
N GLU A 349 -3.62 -17.78 9.45
CA GLU A 349 -4.81 -18.59 9.20
C GLU A 349 -5.11 -18.71 7.71
N GLY A 350 -5.13 -19.93 7.20
CA GLY A 350 -5.55 -20.25 5.83
C GLY A 350 -4.71 -19.61 4.74
N ASN A 351 -3.47 -19.21 5.02
CA ASN A 351 -2.54 -18.72 4.01
C ASN A 351 -2.01 -19.88 3.18
N LEU A 352 -1.65 -19.65 1.92
CA LEU A 352 -1.01 -20.71 1.13
C LEU A 352 0.43 -20.95 1.60
N ASN A 353 1.12 -19.91 2.04
CA ASN A 353 2.38 -19.97 2.77
C ASN A 353 2.34 -18.94 3.90
N ASP A 354 2.71 -19.35 5.09
CA ASP A 354 2.82 -18.41 6.20
C ASP A 354 4.09 -17.56 6.06
N VAL A 355 5.20 -18.18 5.69
CA VAL A 355 6.47 -17.47 5.48
C VAL A 355 7.18 -17.96 4.23
N ILE A 356 7.73 -17.03 3.48
CA ILE A 356 8.71 -17.30 2.44
C ILE A 356 9.92 -16.41 2.69
N GLN A 357 11.08 -17.02 2.86
CA GLN A 357 12.35 -16.32 2.94
C GLN A 357 13.20 -16.67 1.72
N SER A 358 13.54 -15.64 0.92
CA SER A 358 14.47 -15.77 -0.20
C SER A 358 15.82 -15.14 0.17
N GLY A 359 16.88 -15.78 -0.26
CA GLY A 359 18.24 -15.39 0.08
C GLY A 359 18.95 -16.53 0.82
N ARG A 360 20.20 -16.32 1.17
CA ARG A 360 20.98 -17.29 1.96
C ARG A 360 20.70 -17.16 3.48
N GLY A 361 19.65 -16.42 3.84
CA GLY A 361 19.27 -16.20 5.21
C GLY A 361 18.77 -17.49 5.85
N LYS A 362 19.27 -17.78 7.03
CA LYS A 362 18.75 -18.88 7.84
C LYS A 362 17.49 -18.41 8.57
N GLY A 363 16.51 -19.26 8.74
CA GLY A 363 15.25 -18.96 9.44
C GLY A 363 15.40 -18.48 10.89
N ASP A 364 16.62 -18.49 11.42
CA ASP A 364 17.00 -18.00 12.75
C ASP A 364 17.40 -16.51 12.79
N LEU A 365 17.45 -15.79 11.66
CA LEU A 365 17.78 -14.37 11.61
C LEU A 365 16.68 -13.46 12.16
N ASN A 366 15.45 -13.93 12.16
CA ASN A 366 14.30 -13.22 12.69
C ASN A 366 13.80 -13.89 13.98
N GLN A 367 13.23 -13.09 14.87
CA GLN A 367 12.72 -13.58 16.14
C GLN A 367 11.22 -13.82 16.06
N TRP A 368 10.80 -15.08 16.29
CA TRP A 368 9.42 -15.51 16.32
C TRP A 368 9.04 -15.93 17.72
N HIS A 369 7.90 -15.52 18.22
CA HIS A 369 7.44 -15.92 19.55
C HIS A 369 5.94 -15.73 19.74
N GLY A 370 5.27 -16.76 20.22
CA GLY A 370 3.88 -16.66 20.64
C GLY A 370 2.89 -16.47 19.50
N ASN A 371 3.26 -16.81 18.27
CA ASN A 371 2.35 -16.72 17.13
C ASN A 371 1.42 -17.94 17.10
N TYR A 372 0.22 -17.77 16.60
CA TYR A 372 -0.69 -18.84 16.27
C TYR A 372 -0.60 -19.18 14.78
N PHE A 373 -0.45 -20.46 14.49
CA PHE A 373 -0.48 -21.01 13.14
C PHE A 373 -1.57 -22.09 13.06
N ASP A 374 -2.47 -21.99 12.12
CA ASP A 374 -3.50 -23.02 11.94
C ASP A 374 -2.92 -24.34 11.40
N THR A 375 -1.71 -24.29 10.87
CA THR A 375 -0.91 -25.45 10.43
C THR A 375 -0.11 -26.10 11.55
N TYR A 376 -0.09 -25.54 12.77
CA TYR A 376 0.69 -26.08 13.88
C TYR A 376 0.18 -27.46 14.31
N VAL A 377 1.06 -28.44 14.27
CA VAL A 377 0.80 -29.83 14.65
C VAL A 377 1.65 -30.17 15.88
N GLY A 378 1.23 -29.69 17.04
CA GLY A 378 1.90 -29.94 18.30
C GLY A 378 0.91 -30.34 19.37
N PHE A 379 1.33 -30.23 20.63
CA PHE A 379 0.50 -30.51 21.80
C PHE A 379 0.80 -29.51 22.91
N ASP A 380 -0.15 -29.33 23.79
CA ASP A 380 -0.07 -28.55 25.02
C ASP A 380 -0.42 -29.49 26.18
N ARG A 381 0.59 -30.05 26.84
CA ARG A 381 0.43 -31.05 27.92
C ARG A 381 0.09 -30.43 29.27
N ASN A 382 0.59 -29.22 29.51
CA ASN A 382 0.40 -28.52 30.75
C ASN A 382 -0.86 -27.65 30.76
N GLY A 383 -1.51 -27.43 29.61
CA GLY A 383 -2.74 -26.68 29.49
C GLY A 383 -2.57 -25.16 29.63
N ASP A 384 -1.38 -24.63 29.34
CA ASP A 384 -1.10 -23.19 29.45
C ASP A 384 -1.42 -22.40 28.17
N GLY A 385 -1.84 -23.09 27.10
CA GLY A 385 -2.19 -22.49 25.81
C GLY A 385 -0.99 -22.24 24.91
N ILE A 386 0.20 -22.69 25.29
CA ILE A 386 1.44 -22.63 24.52
C ILE A 386 1.81 -24.06 24.10
N GLY A 387 2.25 -24.22 22.86
CA GLY A 387 2.71 -25.50 22.36
C GLY A 387 4.03 -25.93 23.02
N ASP A 388 4.10 -27.17 23.49
CA ASP A 388 5.30 -27.76 24.09
C ASP A 388 6.40 -28.08 23.08
N THR A 389 6.11 -28.00 21.79
CA THR A 389 7.06 -28.21 20.69
C THR A 389 7.10 -26.97 19.80
N PRO A 390 8.27 -26.59 19.28
CA PRO A 390 8.38 -25.48 18.35
C PRO A 390 7.52 -25.71 17.11
N HIS A 391 7.01 -24.63 16.52
CA HIS A 391 6.52 -24.64 15.16
C HIS A 391 7.67 -24.30 14.22
N GLU A 392 7.90 -25.16 13.24
CA GLU A 392 8.99 -25.02 12.28
C GLU A 392 8.43 -25.20 10.86
N GLU A 393 8.79 -24.30 9.97
CA GLU A 393 8.53 -24.42 8.54
C GLU A 393 9.83 -24.52 7.75
N PHE A 394 9.84 -25.43 6.81
CA PHE A 394 11.01 -25.69 5.96
C PHE A 394 10.66 -25.44 4.50
N ALA A 395 11.58 -24.82 3.75
CA ALA A 395 11.48 -24.74 2.31
C ALA A 395 11.84 -26.08 1.72
N HIS A 396 10.89 -26.69 1.03
CA HIS A 396 11.12 -27.87 0.21
C HIS A 396 11.11 -27.46 -1.28
N ALA A 397 10.09 -27.83 -2.03
CA ALA A 397 9.92 -27.40 -3.43
C ALA A 397 9.66 -25.88 -3.58
N ASP A 398 9.40 -25.19 -2.50
CA ASP A 398 9.08 -23.75 -2.51
C ASP A 398 10.22 -22.86 -3.04
N GLN A 399 11.48 -23.31 -2.98
CA GLN A 399 12.59 -22.61 -3.64
C GLN A 399 12.34 -22.37 -5.13
N ILE A 400 11.68 -23.33 -5.81
CA ILE A 400 11.37 -23.19 -7.24
C ILE A 400 10.45 -21.98 -7.49
N TRP A 401 9.49 -21.73 -6.58
CA TRP A 401 8.55 -20.63 -6.69
C TRP A 401 9.17 -19.29 -6.37
N MET A 402 10.19 -19.31 -5.52
CA MET A 402 10.93 -18.11 -5.12
C MET A 402 11.83 -17.63 -6.26
N GLU A 403 12.49 -18.56 -6.96
CA GLU A 403 13.36 -18.24 -8.09
C GLU A 403 12.56 -17.98 -9.38
N ILE A 404 11.41 -18.62 -9.55
CA ILE A 404 10.59 -18.53 -10.77
C ILE A 404 9.14 -18.21 -10.40
N PRO A 405 8.75 -16.94 -10.20
CA PRO A 405 7.40 -16.57 -9.80
C PRO A 405 6.28 -17.10 -10.69
N ALA A 406 6.54 -17.26 -12.00
CA ALA A 406 5.58 -17.83 -12.95
C ALA A 406 5.28 -19.32 -12.66
N ALA A 407 6.18 -20.03 -11.99
CA ALA A 407 5.99 -21.42 -11.62
C ALA A 407 4.97 -21.60 -10.46
N ARG A 408 4.62 -20.53 -9.74
CA ARG A 408 3.57 -20.56 -8.67
C ARG A 408 2.24 -21.12 -9.16
N PHE A 409 1.94 -20.96 -10.44
CA PHE A 409 0.74 -21.55 -11.05
C PHE A 409 0.67 -23.08 -10.88
N PHE A 410 1.80 -23.74 -10.72
CA PHE A 410 1.88 -25.21 -10.59
C PHE A 410 1.97 -25.69 -9.14
N LYS A 411 1.98 -24.80 -8.14
CA LYS A 411 2.19 -25.14 -6.72
C LYS A 411 1.26 -26.26 -6.20
N THR A 412 0.02 -26.28 -6.65
CA THR A 412 -0.96 -27.31 -6.26
C THR A 412 -1.06 -28.45 -7.27
N SER A 413 -0.08 -28.59 -8.17
CA SER A 413 -0.10 -29.70 -9.10
C SER A 413 0.24 -31.03 -8.39
N PRO A 414 -0.43 -32.14 -8.72
CA PRO A 414 -0.18 -33.45 -8.06
C PRO A 414 1.28 -33.90 -8.13
N VAL A 415 2.02 -33.49 -9.17
CA VAL A 415 3.44 -33.82 -9.33
C VAL A 415 4.31 -33.14 -8.31
N LEU A 416 4.04 -31.85 -8.03
CA LEU A 416 4.83 -31.07 -7.09
C LEU A 416 4.47 -31.40 -5.65
N GLU A 417 3.20 -31.68 -5.36
CA GLU A 417 2.78 -32.23 -4.07
C GLU A 417 3.43 -33.60 -3.79
N LEU A 418 3.57 -34.42 -4.82
CA LEU A 418 4.28 -35.69 -4.69
C LEU A 418 5.78 -35.48 -4.46
N LEU A 419 6.39 -34.50 -5.15
CA LEU A 419 7.81 -34.18 -4.94
C LEU A 419 8.06 -33.65 -3.52
N ASP A 420 7.22 -32.75 -3.04
CA ASP A 420 7.28 -32.23 -1.68
C ASP A 420 7.13 -33.36 -0.65
N PHE A 421 6.17 -34.26 -0.86
CA PHE A 421 5.99 -35.44 -0.03
C PHE A 421 7.22 -36.37 -0.06
N LEU A 422 7.82 -36.59 -1.23
CA LEU A 422 9.02 -37.43 -1.37
C LEU A 422 10.25 -36.77 -0.74
N GLU A 423 10.38 -35.45 -0.84
CA GLU A 423 11.46 -34.70 -0.16
C GLU A 423 11.36 -34.79 1.37
N ARG A 424 10.14 -34.75 1.92
CA ARG A 424 9.90 -34.96 3.36
C ARG A 424 10.23 -36.39 3.82
N LEU A 425 10.10 -37.37 2.94
CA LEU A 425 10.44 -38.75 3.23
C LEU A 425 11.92 -39.10 2.98
N ALA A 426 12.57 -38.37 2.09
CA ALA A 426 13.94 -38.65 1.68
C ALA A 426 14.93 -37.74 2.45
N THR A 427 15.69 -38.34 3.35
CA THR A 427 16.78 -37.67 4.10
C THR A 427 17.95 -37.23 3.21
N PHE A 428 17.75 -37.06 1.89
CA PHE A 428 18.81 -36.71 0.93
C PHE A 428 18.96 -35.20 0.70
N SER A 429 17.96 -34.41 1.04
CA SER A 429 18.04 -32.94 1.06
C SER A 429 18.02 -32.44 2.50
N SER A 430 18.74 -31.38 2.77
CA SER A 430 18.61 -30.62 4.02
C SER A 430 17.74 -29.41 3.71
N PRO A 431 16.42 -29.50 3.92
CA PRO A 431 15.53 -28.40 3.63
C PRO A 431 15.92 -27.18 4.46
N GLU A 432 15.79 -26.02 3.90
CA GLU A 432 16.17 -24.77 4.54
C GLU A 432 15.08 -24.32 5.51
N LEU A 433 15.43 -24.07 6.77
CA LEU A 433 14.50 -23.58 7.78
C LEU A 433 14.06 -22.16 7.42
N GLN A 434 12.75 -21.96 7.26
CA GLN A 434 12.13 -20.66 6.93
C GLN A 434 11.72 -19.89 8.18
N LEU A 435 11.13 -20.56 9.14
CA LEU A 435 10.78 -19.99 10.43
C LEU A 435 10.89 -21.02 11.54
N ARG A 436 11.13 -20.52 12.76
CA ARG A 436 11.02 -21.30 13.99
C ARG A 436 10.41 -20.42 15.08
N ASP A 437 9.21 -20.75 15.51
CA ASP A 437 8.59 -20.18 16.71
C ASP A 437 8.77 -21.21 17.86
N PRO A 438 9.60 -20.90 18.86
CA PRO A 438 9.88 -21.85 19.95
C PRO A 438 8.71 -22.02 20.92
N ALA A 439 7.74 -21.11 20.90
CA ALA A 439 6.61 -21.11 21.83
C ALA A 439 5.31 -20.70 21.13
N PRO A 440 4.87 -21.48 20.10
CA PRO A 440 3.68 -21.14 19.35
C PRO A 440 2.43 -21.24 20.23
N ARG A 441 1.41 -20.43 19.97
CA ARG A 441 0.12 -20.56 20.64
C ARG A 441 -0.59 -21.83 20.16
N PHE A 442 -1.04 -22.64 21.12
CA PHE A 442 -1.81 -23.85 20.84
C PHE A 442 -3.28 -23.55 20.55
N THR A 443 -3.85 -22.56 21.22
CA THR A 443 -5.24 -22.17 21.02
C THR A 443 -5.34 -20.87 20.24
N LYS A 444 -6.26 -20.85 19.28
CA LYS A 444 -6.55 -19.67 18.47
C LYS A 444 -6.99 -18.51 19.37
N PRO A 445 -6.33 -17.33 19.28
CA PRO A 445 -6.77 -16.14 20.01
C PRO A 445 -8.18 -15.72 19.59
N ASP A 446 -9.03 -15.41 20.56
CA ASP A 446 -10.37 -14.87 20.28
C ASP A 446 -10.23 -13.42 19.79
N ARG A 447 -10.39 -13.23 18.49
CA ARG A 447 -10.33 -11.92 17.83
C ARG A 447 -11.50 -11.78 16.87
N PRO A 448 -12.41 -10.84 17.11
CA PRO A 448 -13.46 -10.56 16.14
C PRO A 448 -12.84 -10.05 14.83
N ALA A 449 -13.27 -10.62 13.71
CA ALA A 449 -12.86 -10.14 12.39
C ALA A 449 -13.29 -8.68 12.21
N LYS A 450 -12.37 -7.81 11.79
CA LYS A 450 -12.63 -6.38 11.53
C LYS A 450 -13.17 -6.17 10.11
N VAL A 451 -13.01 -7.14 9.22
CA VAL A 451 -13.61 -7.10 7.88
C VAL A 451 -15.11 -7.23 8.05
N ALA A 452 -15.83 -6.14 7.89
CA ALA A 452 -17.27 -6.19 7.75
C ALA A 452 -17.56 -7.00 6.48
N GLN A 453 -18.40 -8.03 6.61
CA GLN A 453 -18.97 -8.69 5.44
C GLN A 453 -19.71 -7.59 4.64
N SER A 454 -19.15 -7.25 3.48
CA SER A 454 -19.75 -6.31 2.51
C SER A 454 -20.90 -6.97 1.79
#